data_c660adbdabb8d3071e0bec9568b28e71
#
_entry.id   c660adbdabb8d3071e0bec9568b28e71
#
_cell.length_a   1.000
_cell.length_b   1.000
_cell.length_c   1.000
_cell.angle_alpha   90.00
_cell.angle_beta   90.00
_cell.angle_gamma   90.00
#
_symmetry.space_group_name_H-M   'P 1'
#
loop_
_entity.id
_entity.type
_entity.pdbx_description
1 polymer ?
#
loop_
_entity_poly.entity_id
_entity_poly.type
_entity_poly.pdbx_seq_one_letter_code
_entity_poly.pdbx_strand_id
1 'polypeptide(L)'
;MRDKILFLLFFFISTLLATETSYEQITTSSIQIPKLWEYSAPLIAPEQREMEPSHAQKDPSVVFFDGKWHVFMTVKLKGRSAIEYCSFENWDEANSSKRTILRVSSSDYYCAPQVFYFRPHKKWYLIYQMGVPDANKMWVAYSTTTDIASPDSWTRAMPILDGGASDPREVGGLDYWIICDDQRAYLFLTSLNGKMWRLWAPLENFPRGFHDCELALEANIFEASHTYKLKGMNKYLTIIEEDGQRYYKAYTADRLDGEWTPIADTPERPFAGWNNVRPSSDVAPWTDNVSHGELIRNSFDETLMVDPGKLQFIFQGMLEKDKSGAGYGQYQWRIGMLTPIQF
;
A
#
# COMPACT_ATOMS: atom_id res chain seq x y z
N MET A 1 20.90 67.66 70.33
CA MET A 1 21.26 66.23 70.19
C MET A 1 20.52 65.71 69.01
N ARG A 2 21.22 65.37 67.97
CA ARG A 2 20.63 65.04 66.64
C ARG A 2 20.68 63.55 66.46
N ASP A 3 19.52 62.92 66.31
CA ASP A 3 19.39 61.53 65.98
C ASP A 3 19.56 61.33 64.48
N LYS A 4 20.48 60.49 64.08
CA LYS A 4 20.69 60.07 62.70
C LYS A 4 19.88 58.79 62.43
N ILE A 5 18.90 58.92 61.60
CA ILE A 5 18.15 57.77 61.07
C ILE A 5 18.88 57.24 59.87
N LEU A 6 19.28 55.97 59.91
CA LEU A 6 19.96 55.26 58.82
C LEU A 6 18.91 54.53 58.00
N PHE A 7 18.76 54.95 56.73
CA PHE A 7 17.87 54.26 55.74
C PHE A 7 18.69 53.13 55.10
N LEU A 8 18.29 51.87 55.31
CA LEU A 8 18.76 50.74 54.52
C LEU A 8 17.90 50.59 53.27
N LEU A 9 18.52 50.78 52.09
CA LEU A 9 17.93 50.41 50.80
C LEU A 9 18.16 48.92 50.53
N PHE A 10 17.09 48.14 50.51
CA PHE A 10 17.11 46.77 49.96
C PHE A 10 16.95 46.83 48.45
N PHE A 11 17.99 46.47 47.71
CA PHE A 11 17.89 46.20 46.28
C PHE A 11 17.35 44.77 46.05
N PHE A 12 16.14 44.60 45.59
CA PHE A 12 15.63 43.33 45.03
C PHE A 12 16.15 43.21 43.60
N ILE A 13 17.09 42.31 43.40
CA ILE A 13 17.46 41.86 42.05
C ILE A 13 16.52 40.71 41.68
N SER A 14 15.53 41.02 40.86
CA SER A 14 14.69 39.99 40.23
C SER A 14 15.46 39.40 39.05
N THR A 15 15.99 38.20 39.22
CA THR A 15 16.49 37.38 38.10
C THR A 15 15.32 36.84 37.29
N LEU A 16 15.12 37.44 36.10
CA LEU A 16 14.24 36.88 35.07
C LEU A 16 14.91 35.62 34.53
N LEU A 17 14.40 34.45 34.88
CA LEU A 17 14.69 33.19 34.20
C LEU A 17 13.95 33.20 32.87
N ALA A 18 14.66 33.51 31.77
CA ALA A 18 14.17 33.26 30.42
C ALA A 18 14.17 31.75 30.19
N THR A 19 13.00 31.15 30.20
CA THR A 19 12.82 29.80 29.66
C THR A 19 12.93 29.89 28.14
N GLU A 20 14.08 29.53 27.59
CA GLU A 20 14.21 29.25 26.15
C GLU A 20 13.37 28.00 25.86
N THR A 21 12.20 28.19 25.34
CA THR A 21 11.47 27.16 24.61
C THR A 21 12.24 26.93 23.32
N SER A 22 13.00 25.83 23.29
CA SER A 22 13.58 25.33 22.05
C SER A 22 12.41 24.94 21.13
N TYR A 23 12.10 25.80 20.17
CA TYR A 23 11.35 25.39 18.98
C TYR A 23 12.21 24.38 18.25
N GLU A 24 11.89 23.08 18.35
CA GLU A 24 12.38 22.13 17.39
C GLU A 24 12.03 22.65 16.01
N GLN A 25 13.05 23.07 15.27
CA GLN A 25 12.89 23.31 13.84
C GLN A 25 12.46 21.97 13.23
N ILE A 26 11.19 21.87 12.88
CA ILE A 26 10.69 20.85 11.97
C ILE A 26 11.42 21.14 10.66
N THR A 27 12.58 20.49 10.48
CA THR A 27 13.21 20.46 9.17
C THR A 27 12.23 19.77 8.25
N THR A 28 11.72 20.51 7.27
CA THR A 28 10.95 19.98 6.16
C THR A 28 11.90 19.13 5.30
N SER A 29 12.27 17.95 5.82
CA SER A 29 13.04 17.00 5.04
C SER A 29 12.15 16.51 3.90
N SER A 30 12.55 16.81 2.67
CA SER A 30 11.91 16.21 1.49
C SER A 30 12.21 14.70 1.48
N ILE A 31 11.22 13.89 1.15
CA ILE A 31 11.47 12.47 0.91
C ILE A 31 12.50 12.32 -0.21
N GLN A 32 13.51 11.48 0.02
CA GLN A 32 14.45 11.10 -1.01
C GLN A 32 13.95 9.85 -1.71
N ILE A 33 13.73 9.95 -3.02
CA ILE A 33 13.39 8.81 -3.86
C ILE A 33 14.67 8.09 -4.26
N PRO A 34 14.72 6.76 -4.15
CA PRO A 34 15.89 6.00 -4.58
C PRO A 34 16.22 6.24 -6.06
N LYS A 35 17.48 6.55 -6.33
CA LYS A 35 17.98 6.70 -7.71
C LYS A 35 18.20 5.35 -8.39
N LEU A 36 18.46 4.32 -7.58
CA LEU A 36 18.72 2.98 -8.09
C LEU A 36 18.20 1.91 -7.12
N TRP A 37 17.51 0.93 -7.70
CA TRP A 37 16.99 -0.23 -7.01
C TRP A 37 17.65 -1.52 -7.53
N GLU A 38 17.77 -2.51 -6.65
CA GLU A 38 18.06 -3.90 -7.03
C GLU A 38 16.87 -4.80 -6.72
N TYR A 39 16.55 -5.72 -7.66
CA TYR A 39 15.55 -6.74 -7.43
C TYR A 39 16.15 -8.09 -7.04
N SER A 40 15.45 -8.78 -6.16
CA SER A 40 15.75 -10.15 -5.74
C SER A 40 15.47 -11.17 -6.85
N ALA A 41 15.94 -12.40 -6.69
CA ALA A 41 15.31 -13.54 -7.36
C ALA A 41 13.80 -13.56 -7.05
N PRO A 42 12.97 -14.27 -7.85
CA PRO A 42 11.56 -14.43 -7.53
C PRO A 42 11.37 -15.05 -6.14
N LEU A 43 10.73 -14.30 -5.25
CA LEU A 43 10.43 -14.72 -3.87
C LEU A 43 9.22 -15.64 -3.82
N ILE A 44 8.24 -15.42 -4.70
CA ILE A 44 7.05 -16.24 -4.81
C ILE A 44 6.75 -16.43 -6.30
N ALA A 45 6.78 -17.68 -6.73
CA ALA A 45 6.48 -18.10 -8.10
C ALA A 45 5.20 -18.96 -8.14
N PRO A 46 4.58 -19.17 -9.30
CA PRO A 46 3.43 -20.04 -9.45
C PRO A 46 3.67 -21.45 -8.87
N GLU A 47 2.70 -21.93 -8.09
CA GLU A 47 2.76 -23.24 -7.45
C GLU A 47 2.11 -24.31 -8.34
N GLN A 48 2.88 -25.37 -8.63
CA GLN A 48 2.42 -26.52 -9.39
C GLN A 48 1.82 -27.58 -8.45
N ARG A 49 0.64 -27.29 -7.90
CA ARG A 49 -0.11 -28.24 -7.08
C ARG A 49 -0.97 -29.16 -7.96
N GLU A 50 -1.25 -30.36 -7.46
CA GLU A 50 -2.02 -31.36 -8.19
C GLU A 50 -3.42 -30.86 -8.55
N MET A 51 -4.09 -30.22 -7.59
CA MET A 51 -5.38 -29.56 -7.81
C MET A 51 -5.22 -28.06 -7.90
N GLU A 52 -5.82 -27.46 -8.91
CA GLU A 52 -5.79 -26.02 -9.15
C GLU A 52 -4.35 -25.42 -9.22
N PRO A 53 -3.49 -25.89 -10.14
CA PRO A 53 -2.18 -25.30 -10.32
C PRO A 53 -2.31 -23.82 -10.66
N SER A 54 -1.48 -23.00 -10.05
CA SER A 54 -1.44 -21.57 -10.38
C SER A 54 -0.51 -21.31 -11.56
N HIS A 55 -0.79 -20.23 -12.31
CA HIS A 55 0.10 -19.80 -13.37
C HIS A 55 0.64 -18.39 -13.16
N ALA A 56 0.10 -17.63 -12.21
CA ALA A 56 0.63 -16.33 -11.82
C ALA A 56 0.32 -16.00 -10.35
N GLN A 57 1.26 -15.30 -9.71
CA GLN A 57 1.10 -14.62 -8.44
C GLN A 57 1.20 -13.11 -8.69
N LYS A 58 0.19 -12.35 -8.24
CA LYS A 58 0.03 -10.93 -8.54
C LYS A 58 -0.40 -10.14 -7.31
N ASP A 59 -0.34 -8.82 -7.43
CA ASP A 59 -1.00 -7.88 -6.54
C ASP A 59 -0.71 -8.17 -5.05
N PRO A 60 0.57 -8.23 -4.61
CA PRO A 60 0.90 -8.61 -3.24
C PRO A 60 0.51 -7.52 -2.25
N SER A 61 -0.06 -7.92 -1.10
CA SER A 61 -0.18 -7.10 0.10
C SER A 61 0.44 -7.81 1.29
N VAL A 62 1.24 -7.10 2.09
CA VAL A 62 2.12 -7.71 3.09
C VAL A 62 2.13 -6.95 4.41
N VAL A 63 2.14 -7.71 5.51
CA VAL A 63 2.40 -7.17 6.85
C VAL A 63 3.37 -8.07 7.61
N PHE A 64 4.19 -7.45 8.47
CA PHE A 64 4.97 -8.16 9.47
C PHE A 64 4.26 -8.09 10.82
N PHE A 65 3.90 -9.26 11.36
CA PHE A 65 3.19 -9.36 12.62
C PHE A 65 3.54 -10.66 13.34
N ASP A 66 3.73 -10.59 14.66
CA ASP A 66 4.05 -11.73 15.52
C ASP A 66 5.24 -12.58 15.01
N GLY A 67 6.31 -11.89 14.59
CA GLY A 67 7.54 -12.53 14.12
C GLY A 67 7.47 -13.12 12.71
N LYS A 68 6.37 -12.94 11.97
CA LYS A 68 6.18 -13.49 10.63
C LYS A 68 5.74 -12.45 9.61
N TRP A 69 6.13 -12.68 8.39
CA TRP A 69 5.55 -12.05 7.23
C TRP A 69 4.25 -12.77 6.87
N HIS A 70 3.20 -12.01 6.64
CA HIS A 70 1.91 -12.49 6.16
C HIS A 70 1.68 -11.85 4.79
N VAL A 71 1.63 -12.67 3.75
CA VAL A 71 1.47 -12.21 2.36
C VAL A 71 0.13 -12.68 1.83
N PHE A 72 -0.64 -11.72 1.34
CA PHE A 72 -1.89 -11.92 0.62
C PHE A 72 -1.66 -11.48 -0.82
N MET A 73 -2.07 -12.28 -1.79
CA MET A 73 -1.79 -12.00 -3.19
C MET A 73 -2.87 -12.57 -4.08
N THR A 74 -3.03 -12.00 -5.25
CA THR A 74 -3.86 -12.60 -6.28
C THR A 74 -3.16 -13.83 -6.83
N VAL A 75 -3.87 -14.96 -6.83
CA VAL A 75 -3.48 -16.18 -7.56
C VAL A 75 -4.33 -16.34 -8.81
N LYS A 76 -3.67 -16.53 -9.94
CA LYS A 76 -4.34 -16.86 -11.21
C LYS A 76 -4.39 -18.37 -11.38
N LEU A 77 -5.59 -18.90 -11.48
CA LEU A 77 -5.91 -20.30 -11.67
C LEU A 77 -6.57 -20.49 -13.04
N LYS A 78 -6.78 -21.74 -13.45
CA LYS A 78 -7.51 -22.00 -14.69
C LYS A 78 -8.95 -21.50 -14.58
N GLY A 79 -9.27 -20.45 -15.34
CA GLY A 79 -10.63 -19.88 -15.42
C GLY A 79 -11.06 -19.00 -14.25
N ARG A 80 -10.22 -18.78 -13.22
CA ARG A 80 -10.57 -17.91 -12.08
C ARG A 80 -9.39 -17.19 -11.47
N SER A 81 -9.70 -16.13 -10.72
CA SER A 81 -8.74 -15.42 -9.84
C SER A 81 -9.24 -15.49 -8.42
N ALA A 82 -8.33 -15.71 -7.49
CA ALA A 82 -8.62 -15.79 -6.06
C ALA A 82 -7.53 -15.08 -5.25
N ILE A 83 -7.74 -14.93 -3.94
CA ILE A 83 -6.70 -14.47 -3.02
C ILE A 83 -6.04 -15.69 -2.39
N GLU A 84 -4.72 -15.76 -2.47
CA GLU A 84 -3.89 -16.76 -1.84
C GLU A 84 -3.11 -16.11 -0.68
N TYR A 85 -2.97 -16.88 0.39
CA TYR A 85 -2.25 -16.49 1.60
C TYR A 85 -1.08 -17.42 1.85
N CYS A 86 0.05 -16.87 2.30
CA CYS A 86 1.13 -17.59 2.93
C CYS A 86 1.75 -16.80 4.07
N SER A 87 2.46 -17.48 4.97
CA SER A 87 3.23 -16.84 6.03
C SER A 87 4.54 -17.60 6.29
N PHE A 88 5.58 -16.84 6.64
CA PHE A 88 6.94 -17.32 6.86
C PHE A 88 7.72 -16.36 7.75
N GLU A 89 8.84 -16.82 8.31
CA GLU A 89 9.70 -15.97 9.15
C GLU A 89 10.72 -15.20 8.31
N ASN A 90 11.30 -15.84 7.30
CA ASN A 90 12.32 -15.28 6.43
C ASN A 90 11.89 -15.33 4.96
N TRP A 91 12.26 -14.34 4.18
CA TRP A 91 11.91 -14.27 2.75
C TRP A 91 12.45 -15.43 1.92
N ASP A 92 13.55 -16.06 2.33
CA ASP A 92 14.09 -17.25 1.66
C ASP A 92 13.13 -18.46 1.74
N GLU A 93 12.21 -18.47 2.70
CA GLU A 93 11.20 -19.51 2.88
C GLU A 93 9.92 -19.24 2.08
N ALA A 94 9.75 -18.03 1.54
CA ALA A 94 8.50 -17.56 0.96
C ALA A 94 7.96 -18.49 -0.12
N ASN A 95 8.83 -18.96 -1.04
CA ASN A 95 8.41 -19.82 -2.15
C ASN A 95 8.00 -21.23 -1.70
N SER A 96 8.60 -21.75 -0.65
CA SER A 96 8.34 -23.09 -0.09
C SER A 96 7.29 -23.11 1.03
N SER A 97 6.85 -21.91 1.48
CA SER A 97 5.84 -21.81 2.54
C SER A 97 4.50 -22.36 2.09
N LYS A 98 3.73 -22.89 3.07
CA LYS A 98 2.38 -23.38 2.81
C LYS A 98 1.50 -22.27 2.29
N ARG A 99 0.85 -22.51 1.15
CA ARG A 99 -0.09 -21.58 0.51
C ARG A 99 -1.52 -22.06 0.67
N THR A 100 -2.43 -21.13 0.91
CA THR A 100 -3.84 -21.42 1.11
C THR A 100 -4.68 -20.42 0.34
N ILE A 101 -5.56 -20.91 -0.56
CA ILE A 101 -6.56 -20.06 -1.21
C ILE A 101 -7.64 -19.72 -0.20
N LEU A 102 -7.84 -18.42 0.04
CA LEU A 102 -8.85 -17.96 1.01
C LEU A 102 -10.26 -18.20 0.46
N ARG A 103 -11.14 -18.69 1.32
CA ARG A 103 -12.55 -18.98 0.99
C ARG A 103 -13.48 -17.82 1.37
N VAL A 104 -13.07 -16.61 1.05
CA VAL A 104 -13.81 -15.39 1.42
C VAL A 104 -14.96 -15.07 0.47
N SER A 105 -14.94 -15.61 -0.75
CA SER A 105 -15.96 -15.41 -1.77
C SER A 105 -16.32 -16.71 -2.49
N SER A 106 -17.52 -16.75 -3.07
CA SER A 106 -17.93 -17.78 -4.04
C SER A 106 -17.83 -17.31 -5.50
N SER A 107 -17.41 -16.06 -5.73
CA SER A 107 -17.14 -15.54 -7.06
C SER A 107 -15.90 -16.21 -7.67
N ASP A 108 -15.88 -16.37 -8.99
CA ASP A 108 -14.70 -16.81 -9.73
C ASP A 108 -13.66 -15.70 -9.92
N TYR A 109 -13.96 -14.50 -9.43
CA TYR A 109 -13.07 -13.36 -9.52
C TYR A 109 -13.09 -12.53 -8.23
N TYR A 110 -12.06 -12.68 -7.40
CA TYR A 110 -11.75 -11.82 -6.25
C TYR A 110 -10.24 -11.72 -6.11
N CYS A 111 -9.71 -10.51 -6.08
CA CYS A 111 -8.28 -10.25 -6.25
C CYS A 111 -7.86 -8.85 -5.77
N ALA A 112 -6.59 -8.49 -6.01
CA ALA A 112 -5.97 -7.23 -5.62
C ALA A 112 -6.22 -6.90 -4.14
N PRO A 113 -5.69 -7.75 -3.22
CA PRO A 113 -5.94 -7.59 -1.79
C PRO A 113 -5.13 -6.43 -1.20
N GLN A 114 -5.70 -5.81 -0.17
CA GLN A 114 -5.00 -5.00 0.81
C GLN A 114 -5.29 -5.54 2.20
N VAL A 115 -4.28 -5.79 3.03
CA VAL A 115 -4.44 -6.25 4.41
C VAL A 115 -3.92 -5.22 5.41
N PHE A 116 -4.66 -4.97 6.48
CA PHE A 116 -4.22 -4.16 7.62
C PHE A 116 -5.01 -4.48 8.89
N TYR A 117 -4.45 -4.15 10.06
CA TYR A 117 -5.14 -4.24 11.34
C TYR A 117 -5.86 -2.92 11.65
N PHE A 118 -7.16 -2.96 11.82
CA PHE A 118 -7.93 -1.78 12.21
C PHE A 118 -8.06 -1.72 13.74
N ARG A 119 -7.25 -0.88 14.36
CA ARG A 119 -7.11 -0.76 15.82
C ARG A 119 -8.43 -0.50 16.54
N PRO A 120 -9.34 0.39 16.06
CA PRO A 120 -10.62 0.63 16.75
C PRO A 120 -11.48 -0.63 16.89
N HIS A 121 -11.47 -1.53 15.91
CA HIS A 121 -12.24 -2.78 15.93
C HIS A 121 -11.46 -3.96 16.48
N LYS A 122 -10.15 -3.82 16.69
CA LYS A 122 -9.23 -4.91 17.10
C LYS A 122 -9.33 -6.12 16.15
N LYS A 123 -9.36 -5.85 14.85
CA LYS A 123 -9.52 -6.86 13.79
C LYS A 123 -8.62 -6.56 12.60
N TRP A 124 -8.21 -7.60 11.93
CA TRP A 124 -7.63 -7.54 10.61
C TRP A 124 -8.73 -7.32 9.57
N TYR A 125 -8.44 -6.50 8.61
CA TYR A 125 -9.26 -6.25 7.43
C TYR A 125 -8.50 -6.68 6.19
N LEU A 126 -9.19 -7.37 5.31
CA LEU A 126 -8.76 -7.70 3.96
C LEU A 126 -9.72 -7.00 3.01
N ILE A 127 -9.23 -6.00 2.29
CA ILE A 127 -9.99 -5.25 1.28
C ILE A 127 -9.62 -5.85 -0.07
N TYR A 128 -10.57 -6.02 -0.97
CA TYR A 128 -10.29 -6.58 -2.29
C TYR A 128 -11.40 -6.24 -3.29
N GLN A 129 -11.07 -6.33 -4.56
CA GLN A 129 -12.05 -6.25 -5.62
C GLN A 129 -12.65 -7.62 -5.92
N MET A 130 -13.92 -7.62 -6.30
CA MET A 130 -14.66 -8.83 -6.60
C MET A 130 -15.54 -8.60 -7.83
N GLY A 131 -15.52 -9.53 -8.79
CA GLY A 131 -16.45 -9.54 -9.89
C GLY A 131 -17.85 -9.88 -9.40
N VAL A 132 -18.84 -9.18 -9.94
CA VAL A 132 -20.26 -9.45 -9.67
C VAL A 132 -20.82 -10.24 -10.84
N PRO A 133 -21.35 -11.45 -10.62
CA PRO A 133 -22.00 -12.21 -11.66
C PRO A 133 -23.11 -11.38 -12.34
N ASP A 134 -23.20 -11.49 -13.65
CA ASP A 134 -24.21 -10.85 -14.48
C ASP A 134 -24.18 -9.30 -14.55
N ALA A 135 -23.28 -8.63 -13.82
CA ALA A 135 -23.22 -7.17 -13.79
C ALA A 135 -22.08 -6.57 -14.63
N ASN A 136 -21.12 -7.36 -15.10
CA ASN A 136 -19.89 -6.90 -15.77
C ASN A 136 -19.24 -5.70 -15.04
N LYS A 137 -19.13 -5.80 -13.72
CA LYS A 137 -18.80 -4.71 -12.79
C LYS A 137 -17.88 -5.22 -11.70
N MET A 138 -16.95 -4.37 -11.27
CA MET A 138 -16.16 -4.58 -10.08
C MET A 138 -16.89 -4.07 -8.84
N TRP A 139 -16.67 -4.76 -7.75
CA TRP A 139 -17.23 -4.46 -6.44
C TRP A 139 -16.13 -4.48 -5.39
N VAL A 140 -16.05 -3.44 -4.58
CA VAL A 140 -15.12 -3.41 -3.44
C VAL A 140 -15.74 -4.13 -2.24
N ALA A 141 -15.05 -5.16 -1.77
CA ALA A 141 -15.45 -5.97 -0.65
C ALA A 141 -14.42 -5.96 0.46
N TYR A 142 -14.83 -6.37 1.65
CA TYR A 142 -13.94 -6.66 2.75
C TYR A 142 -14.31 -7.97 3.45
N SER A 143 -13.29 -8.57 4.07
CA SER A 143 -13.41 -9.66 5.03
C SER A 143 -12.64 -9.31 6.29
N THR A 144 -13.00 -9.88 7.44
CA THR A 144 -12.31 -9.62 8.71
C THR A 144 -11.94 -10.90 9.43
N THR A 145 -10.90 -10.81 10.26
CA THR A 145 -10.54 -11.84 11.22
C THR A 145 -9.92 -11.23 12.48
N THR A 146 -9.91 -11.96 13.57
CA THR A 146 -9.11 -11.65 14.76
C THR A 146 -7.77 -12.38 14.77
N ASP A 147 -7.58 -13.36 13.89
CA ASP A 147 -6.35 -14.17 13.76
C ASP A 147 -5.91 -14.21 12.30
N ILE A 148 -4.91 -13.37 11.96
CA ILE A 148 -4.36 -13.29 10.60
C ILE A 148 -3.67 -14.59 10.17
N ALA A 149 -3.16 -15.38 11.11
CA ALA A 149 -2.44 -16.62 10.83
C ALA A 149 -3.37 -17.79 10.47
N SER A 150 -4.69 -17.63 10.67
CA SER A 150 -5.70 -18.66 10.40
C SER A 150 -6.49 -18.35 9.12
N PRO A 151 -6.16 -18.95 7.97
CA PRO A 151 -6.83 -18.68 6.69
C PRO A 151 -8.34 -18.98 6.71
N ASP A 152 -8.79 -19.90 7.53
CA ASP A 152 -10.20 -20.30 7.62
C ASP A 152 -11.02 -19.39 8.55
N SER A 153 -10.37 -18.47 9.28
CA SER A 153 -11.04 -17.55 10.22
C SER A 153 -11.62 -16.30 9.57
N TRP A 154 -11.29 -16.03 8.32
CA TRP A 154 -11.77 -14.86 7.58
C TRP A 154 -13.28 -14.95 7.31
N THR A 155 -14.00 -13.87 7.59
CA THR A 155 -15.43 -13.77 7.25
C THR A 155 -15.65 -13.85 5.73
N ARG A 156 -16.89 -14.14 5.33
CA ARG A 156 -17.30 -13.97 3.93
C ARG A 156 -17.28 -12.51 3.52
N ALA A 157 -17.17 -12.28 2.20
CA ALA A 157 -17.20 -10.96 1.57
C ALA A 157 -18.40 -10.13 2.02
N MET A 158 -18.14 -8.89 2.42
CA MET A 158 -19.14 -7.87 2.75
C MET A 158 -18.82 -6.60 1.94
N PRO A 159 -19.85 -5.83 1.51
CA PRO A 159 -19.62 -4.61 0.73
C PRO A 159 -19.04 -3.50 1.60
N ILE A 160 -18.14 -2.69 1.05
CA ILE A 160 -17.68 -1.45 1.66
C ILE A 160 -18.68 -0.32 1.40
N LEU A 161 -19.18 -0.20 0.16
CA LEU A 161 -20.17 0.81 -0.19
C LEU A 161 -21.58 0.33 0.13
N ASP A 162 -22.42 1.22 0.66
CA ASP A 162 -23.73 0.87 1.21
C ASP A 162 -24.69 0.30 0.18
N GLY A 163 -24.59 0.74 -1.09
CA GLY A 163 -25.36 0.20 -2.21
C GLY A 163 -24.86 -1.16 -2.71
N GLY A 164 -23.74 -1.67 -2.19
CA GLY A 164 -23.11 -2.89 -2.70
C GLY A 164 -22.90 -2.83 -4.20
N ALA A 165 -23.06 -3.95 -4.89
CA ALA A 165 -22.90 -4.04 -6.34
C ALA A 165 -23.81 -3.11 -7.15
N SER A 166 -24.86 -2.59 -6.56
CA SER A 166 -25.78 -1.65 -7.20
C SER A 166 -25.38 -0.18 -7.01
N ASP A 167 -24.38 0.10 -6.17
CA ASP A 167 -23.94 1.46 -5.91
C ASP A 167 -23.26 2.05 -7.16
N PRO A 168 -23.68 3.23 -7.65
CA PRO A 168 -23.10 3.83 -8.83
C PRO A 168 -21.62 4.22 -8.64
N ARG A 169 -21.14 4.35 -7.40
CA ARG A 169 -19.72 4.59 -7.06
C ARG A 169 -18.84 3.38 -7.29
N GLU A 170 -19.42 2.18 -7.38
CA GLU A 170 -18.72 0.92 -7.70
C GLU A 170 -18.38 0.79 -9.19
N VAL A 171 -18.63 1.79 -10.00
CA VAL A 171 -18.47 1.71 -11.45
C VAL A 171 -17.09 2.20 -11.87
N GLY A 172 -16.38 1.34 -12.60
CA GLY A 172 -15.16 1.72 -13.34
C GLY A 172 -13.91 1.94 -12.52
N GLY A 173 -13.89 1.52 -11.25
CA GLY A 173 -12.72 1.57 -10.39
C GLY A 173 -12.11 0.20 -10.11
N LEU A 174 -10.83 0.19 -9.80
CA LEU A 174 -10.10 -1.01 -9.35
C LEU A 174 -8.95 -0.64 -8.42
N ASP A 175 -8.31 -1.67 -7.83
CA ASP A 175 -7.18 -1.56 -6.91
C ASP A 175 -7.49 -0.64 -5.73
N TYR A 176 -8.53 -1.02 -5.02
CA TYR A 176 -9.05 -0.28 -3.89
C TYR A 176 -8.07 -0.27 -2.72
N TRP A 177 -7.80 0.91 -2.19
CA TRP A 177 -6.82 1.12 -1.13
C TRP A 177 -7.39 1.97 0.00
N ILE A 178 -7.41 1.41 1.22
CA ILE A 178 -7.86 2.10 2.44
C ILE A 178 -6.64 2.61 3.20
N ILE A 179 -6.70 3.86 3.63
CA ILE A 179 -5.78 4.45 4.60
C ILE A 179 -6.57 5.37 5.53
N CYS A 180 -6.18 5.42 6.80
CA CYS A 180 -6.87 6.27 7.77
C CYS A 180 -5.93 7.33 8.36
N ASP A 181 -6.47 8.52 8.60
CA ASP A 181 -5.93 9.49 9.53
C ASP A 181 -6.67 9.38 10.89
N ASP A 182 -6.49 10.35 11.78
CA ASP A 182 -7.07 10.33 13.12
C ASP A 182 -8.60 10.57 13.13
N GLN A 183 -9.20 11.00 12.01
CA GLN A 183 -10.60 11.39 11.91
C GLN A 183 -11.38 10.63 10.84
N ARG A 184 -10.71 10.19 9.78
CA ARG A 184 -11.35 9.66 8.57
C ARG A 184 -10.66 8.41 8.05
N ALA A 185 -11.46 7.53 7.47
CA ALA A 185 -11.00 6.50 6.57
C ALA A 185 -11.16 7.00 5.13
N TYR A 186 -10.14 6.85 4.31
CA TYR A 186 -10.13 7.21 2.89
C TYR A 186 -10.04 5.95 2.05
N LEU A 187 -10.84 5.89 1.00
CA LEU A 187 -10.82 4.85 -0.02
C LEU A 187 -10.31 5.47 -1.32
N PHE A 188 -9.14 5.06 -1.75
CA PHE A 188 -8.56 5.41 -3.05
C PHE A 188 -8.82 4.30 -4.07
N LEU A 189 -8.95 4.68 -5.34
CA LEU A 189 -9.09 3.77 -6.46
C LEU A 189 -8.66 4.45 -7.76
N THR A 190 -8.34 3.67 -8.78
CA THR A 190 -8.04 4.16 -10.13
C THR A 190 -9.10 3.70 -11.13
N SER A 191 -9.34 4.48 -12.18
CA SER A 191 -10.34 4.18 -13.20
C SER A 191 -9.75 3.90 -14.58
N LEU A 192 -8.45 3.57 -14.68
CA LEU A 192 -7.71 3.20 -15.91
C LEU A 192 -7.69 4.26 -17.04
N ASN A 193 -8.10 5.48 -16.73
CA ASN A 193 -8.20 6.59 -17.69
C ASN A 193 -7.40 7.82 -17.24
N GLY A 194 -6.33 7.60 -16.48
CA GLY A 194 -5.49 8.67 -15.97
C GLY A 194 -6.00 9.32 -14.67
N LYS A 195 -6.96 8.70 -13.97
CA LYS A 195 -7.59 9.30 -12.81
C LYS A 195 -7.52 8.39 -11.58
N MET A 196 -7.12 9.00 -10.47
CA MET A 196 -7.25 8.45 -9.13
C MET A 196 -8.38 9.18 -8.40
N TRP A 197 -9.29 8.42 -7.84
CA TRP A 197 -10.46 8.91 -7.10
C TRP A 197 -10.29 8.66 -5.61
N ARG A 198 -11.01 9.44 -4.81
CA ARG A 198 -11.03 9.37 -3.36
C ARG A 198 -12.46 9.48 -2.85
N LEU A 199 -12.82 8.56 -1.96
CA LEU A 199 -13.99 8.67 -1.09
C LEU A 199 -13.50 8.75 0.35
N TRP A 200 -14.34 9.21 1.27
CA TRP A 200 -14.01 9.21 2.69
C TRP A 200 -15.23 8.88 3.56
N ALA A 201 -14.97 8.41 4.77
CA ALA A 201 -15.97 8.17 5.82
C ALA A 201 -15.39 8.66 7.15
N PRO A 202 -16.23 9.14 8.10
CA PRO A 202 -15.81 9.30 9.49
C PRO A 202 -15.20 7.99 10.02
N LEU A 203 -14.09 8.09 10.75
CA LEU A 203 -13.34 6.89 11.20
C LEU A 203 -14.21 5.94 12.04
N GLU A 204 -15.10 6.50 12.87
CA GLU A 204 -16.05 5.73 13.69
C GLU A 204 -17.10 4.96 12.88
N ASN A 205 -17.34 5.34 11.62
CA ASN A 205 -18.30 4.68 10.74
C ASN A 205 -17.67 3.54 9.93
N PHE A 206 -16.33 3.51 9.82
CA PHE A 206 -15.64 2.48 9.05
C PHE A 206 -16.07 1.06 9.48
N PRO A 207 -16.34 0.14 8.56
CA PRO A 207 -16.09 0.15 7.11
C PRO A 207 -17.27 0.67 6.25
N ARG A 208 -18.18 1.43 6.82
CA ARG A 208 -19.39 2.00 6.20
C ARG A 208 -19.28 3.51 6.03
N GLY A 209 -20.28 4.10 5.38
CA GLY A 209 -20.47 5.55 5.34
C GLY A 209 -19.54 6.29 4.37
N PHE A 210 -18.89 5.60 3.44
CA PHE A 210 -18.09 6.26 2.40
C PHE A 210 -18.97 7.10 1.47
N HIS A 211 -18.56 8.33 1.24
CA HIS A 211 -19.27 9.30 0.42
C HIS A 211 -18.27 10.23 -0.30
N ASP A 212 -18.79 11.21 -1.06
CA ASP A 212 -18.02 12.24 -1.77
C ASP A 212 -16.90 11.65 -2.66
N CYS A 213 -17.31 10.98 -3.75
CA CYS A 213 -16.35 10.50 -4.74
C CYS A 213 -15.74 11.67 -5.51
N GLU A 214 -14.52 12.05 -5.14
CA GLU A 214 -13.80 13.20 -5.66
C GLU A 214 -12.59 12.78 -6.48
N LEU A 215 -12.25 13.56 -7.52
CA LEU A 215 -11.01 13.41 -8.26
C LEU A 215 -9.84 13.82 -7.36
N ALA A 216 -8.97 12.87 -7.02
CA ALA A 216 -7.80 13.12 -6.19
C ALA A 216 -6.56 13.49 -7.01
N LEU A 217 -6.38 12.84 -8.16
CA LEU A 217 -5.25 13.10 -9.07
C LEU A 217 -5.67 12.78 -10.51
N GLU A 218 -5.26 13.62 -11.46
CA GLU A 218 -5.33 13.36 -12.90
C GLU A 218 -3.94 13.53 -13.51
N ALA A 219 -3.41 12.46 -14.08
CA ALA A 219 -2.09 12.39 -14.68
C ALA A 219 -2.01 11.21 -15.66
N ASN A 220 -0.85 11.02 -16.30
CA ASN A 220 -0.60 9.78 -17.04
C ASN A 220 -0.33 8.63 -16.07
N ILE A 221 -1.37 8.10 -15.45
CA ILE A 221 -1.39 7.01 -14.48
C ILE A 221 -2.37 5.92 -14.93
N PHE A 222 -2.18 4.71 -14.44
CA PHE A 222 -2.95 3.54 -14.85
C PHE A 222 -3.69 2.90 -13.68
N GLU A 223 -2.99 2.12 -12.83
CA GLU A 223 -3.60 1.33 -11.76
C GLU A 223 -2.74 1.30 -10.49
N ALA A 224 -3.14 0.54 -9.47
CA ALA A 224 -2.37 0.27 -8.26
C ALA A 224 -1.92 1.53 -7.52
N SER A 225 -2.86 2.43 -7.22
CA SER A 225 -2.61 3.63 -6.40
C SER A 225 -2.55 3.27 -4.92
N HIS A 226 -1.33 3.14 -4.37
CA HIS A 226 -1.10 2.78 -2.99
C HIS A 226 -0.57 3.96 -2.19
N THR A 227 -1.29 4.36 -1.16
CA THR A 227 -1.04 5.57 -0.35
C THR A 227 -0.56 5.20 1.05
N TYR A 228 0.46 5.90 1.54
CA TYR A 228 1.15 5.62 2.80
C TYR A 228 1.37 6.90 3.60
N LYS A 229 1.41 6.79 4.94
CA LYS A 229 1.89 7.84 5.82
C LYS A 229 3.41 7.76 5.94
N LEU A 230 4.10 8.89 5.80
CA LEU A 230 5.55 8.95 5.94
C LEU A 230 5.94 9.09 7.42
N LYS A 231 6.73 8.15 7.94
CA LYS A 231 7.25 8.16 9.31
C LYS A 231 8.13 9.38 9.55
N GLY A 232 7.88 10.08 10.65
CA GLY A 232 8.65 11.27 11.00
C GLY A 232 8.35 12.52 10.17
N MET A 233 7.36 12.47 9.28
CA MET A 233 6.92 13.58 8.44
C MET A 233 5.41 13.79 8.56
N ASN A 234 4.97 15.04 8.44
CA ASN A 234 3.54 15.33 8.28
C ASN A 234 3.17 15.29 6.80
N LYS A 235 3.39 14.14 6.16
CA LYS A 235 3.18 13.94 4.72
C LYS A 235 2.72 12.51 4.42
N TYR A 236 2.07 12.41 3.27
CA TYR A 236 1.66 11.16 2.66
C TYR A 236 2.38 10.97 1.33
N LEU A 237 2.61 9.72 0.96
CA LEU A 237 3.18 9.29 -0.30
C LEU A 237 2.15 8.41 -1.00
N THR A 238 1.82 8.68 -2.26
CA THR A 238 1.16 7.71 -3.12
C THR A 238 2.09 7.28 -4.23
N ILE A 239 2.14 5.99 -4.48
CA ILE A 239 2.81 5.41 -5.63
C ILE A 239 1.75 4.83 -6.55
N ILE A 240 1.90 5.02 -7.86
CA ILE A 240 0.90 4.62 -8.85
C ILE A 240 1.61 4.04 -10.07
N GLU A 241 1.10 2.94 -10.60
CA GLU A 241 1.59 2.32 -11.82
C GLU A 241 1.17 3.12 -13.06
N GLU A 242 2.06 3.20 -14.03
CA GLU A 242 1.79 3.72 -15.36
C GLU A 242 1.68 2.58 -16.37
N ASP A 243 0.81 2.72 -17.37
CA ASP A 243 0.61 1.73 -18.44
C ASP A 243 1.81 1.68 -19.41
N GLY A 244 1.78 0.72 -20.32
CA GLY A 244 2.82 0.52 -21.33
C GLY A 244 4.01 -0.25 -20.80
N GLN A 245 5.10 0.41 -20.49
CA GLN A 245 6.32 -0.23 -20.00
C GLN A 245 6.28 -0.61 -18.52
N ARG A 246 5.17 -0.36 -17.83
CA ARG A 246 4.93 -0.74 -16.43
C ARG A 246 6.03 -0.27 -15.49
N TYR A 247 5.94 0.98 -15.05
CA TYR A 247 6.78 1.56 -14.02
C TYR A 247 5.95 2.35 -13.01
N TYR A 248 6.53 2.62 -11.86
CA TYR A 248 5.87 3.35 -10.78
C TYR A 248 6.25 4.82 -10.77
N LYS A 249 5.24 5.66 -10.55
CA LYS A 249 5.31 7.08 -10.25
C LYS A 249 5.10 7.32 -8.77
N ALA A 250 5.55 8.47 -8.27
CA ALA A 250 5.36 8.88 -6.88
C ALA A 250 4.91 10.33 -6.75
N TYR A 251 3.95 10.53 -5.86
CA TYR A 251 3.38 11.84 -5.53
C TYR A 251 3.31 11.99 -4.01
N THR A 252 3.39 13.22 -3.50
CA THR A 252 3.23 13.50 -2.07
C THR A 252 2.11 14.51 -1.84
N ALA A 253 1.49 14.43 -0.66
CA ALA A 253 0.52 15.40 -0.16
C ALA A 253 0.74 15.64 1.34
N ASP A 254 0.35 16.81 1.83
CA ASP A 254 0.38 17.12 3.27
C ASP A 254 -0.82 16.51 4.02
N ARG A 255 -1.89 16.20 3.28
CA ARG A 255 -3.14 15.63 3.80
C ARG A 255 -3.72 14.63 2.80
N LEU A 256 -4.45 13.64 3.28
CA LEU A 256 -5.12 12.64 2.42
C LEU A 256 -6.20 13.25 1.51
N ASP A 257 -6.81 14.35 1.94
CA ASP A 257 -7.77 15.14 1.16
C ASP A 257 -7.12 16.35 0.44
N GLY A 258 -5.79 16.45 0.46
CA GLY A 258 -5.02 17.51 -0.18
C GLY A 258 -4.71 17.26 -1.66
N GLU A 259 -3.94 18.20 -2.22
CA GLU A 259 -3.40 18.10 -3.58
C GLU A 259 -2.16 17.21 -3.61
N TRP A 260 -2.05 16.37 -4.62
CA TRP A 260 -0.91 15.49 -4.84
C TRP A 260 0.13 16.13 -5.73
N THR A 261 1.33 16.33 -5.21
CA THR A 261 2.47 16.93 -5.93
C THR A 261 3.41 15.84 -6.43
N PRO A 262 3.79 15.84 -7.72
CA PRO A 262 4.72 14.85 -8.27
C PRO A 262 6.13 15.01 -7.69
N ILE A 263 6.79 13.88 -7.40
CA ILE A 263 8.18 13.82 -6.94
C ILE A 263 9.04 12.87 -7.77
N ALA A 264 8.42 11.91 -8.45
CA ALA A 264 9.05 10.98 -9.38
C ALA A 264 7.97 10.48 -10.35
N ASP A 265 7.70 11.16 -11.45
CA ASP A 265 6.53 10.93 -12.30
C ASP A 265 6.82 10.85 -13.80
N THR A 266 8.10 10.83 -14.19
CA THR A 266 8.51 10.67 -15.59
C THR A 266 9.29 9.38 -15.83
N PRO A 267 9.34 8.88 -17.08
CA PRO A 267 10.16 7.72 -17.44
C PRO A 267 11.65 7.89 -17.10
N GLU A 268 12.19 9.11 -17.22
CA GLU A 268 13.60 9.43 -16.94
C GLU A 268 13.87 9.51 -15.44
N ARG A 269 12.84 9.77 -14.65
CA ARG A 269 12.91 9.85 -13.20
C ARG A 269 11.71 9.14 -12.57
N PRO A 270 11.62 7.81 -12.70
CA PRO A 270 10.55 7.03 -12.12
C PRO A 270 10.78 6.80 -10.62
N PHE A 271 9.74 6.44 -9.90
CA PHE A 271 9.90 5.87 -8.57
C PHE A 271 10.63 4.51 -8.66
N ALA A 272 10.13 3.60 -9.48
CA ALA A 272 10.75 2.33 -9.80
C ALA A 272 10.36 1.88 -11.22
N GLY A 273 11.35 1.64 -12.08
CA GLY A 273 11.13 1.21 -13.46
C GLY A 273 12.43 0.87 -14.17
N TRP A 274 12.38 0.57 -15.46
CA TRP A 274 13.54 0.07 -16.23
C TRP A 274 14.77 0.99 -16.20
N ASN A 275 14.60 2.29 -15.96
CA ASN A 275 15.72 3.25 -15.92
C ASN A 275 16.48 3.23 -14.59
N ASN A 276 15.84 2.73 -13.52
CA ASN A 276 16.45 2.74 -12.19
C ASN A 276 16.29 1.42 -11.42
N VAL A 277 15.99 0.33 -12.13
CA VAL A 277 15.86 -1.01 -11.53
C VAL A 277 16.78 -1.98 -12.27
N ARG A 278 17.56 -2.77 -11.53
CA ARG A 278 18.45 -3.81 -12.08
C ARG A 278 18.43 -5.09 -11.22
N PRO A 279 18.85 -6.24 -11.75
CA PRO A 279 19.03 -7.43 -10.91
C PRO A 279 20.14 -7.23 -9.88
N SER A 280 20.01 -7.85 -8.69
CA SER A 280 21.12 -8.03 -7.77
C SER A 280 22.23 -8.87 -8.43
N SER A 281 23.48 -8.75 -7.95
CA SER A 281 24.67 -9.30 -8.61
C SER A 281 24.58 -10.78 -8.98
N ASP A 282 23.91 -11.59 -8.14
CA ASP A 282 23.81 -13.03 -8.30
C ASP A 282 22.46 -13.49 -8.87
N VAL A 283 21.65 -12.55 -9.37
CA VAL A 283 20.29 -12.81 -9.86
C VAL A 283 20.26 -12.74 -11.39
N ALA A 284 19.91 -13.82 -12.05
CA ALA A 284 19.62 -13.82 -13.48
C ALA A 284 18.39 -12.94 -13.78
N PRO A 285 18.41 -12.10 -14.83
CA PRO A 285 17.27 -11.28 -15.21
C PRO A 285 16.01 -12.11 -15.43
N TRP A 286 14.95 -11.83 -14.67
CA TRP A 286 13.67 -12.52 -14.76
C TRP A 286 12.47 -11.58 -14.97
N THR A 287 12.72 -10.27 -14.93
CA THR A 287 11.74 -9.23 -15.20
C THR A 287 12.39 -8.06 -15.91
N ASP A 288 11.65 -7.39 -16.75
CA ASP A 288 11.96 -6.12 -17.39
C ASP A 288 10.88 -5.07 -17.16
N ASN A 289 9.97 -5.36 -16.24
CA ASN A 289 8.93 -4.41 -15.80
C ASN A 289 8.71 -4.48 -14.28
N VAL A 290 8.16 -3.40 -13.73
CA VAL A 290 7.77 -3.29 -12.33
C VAL A 290 6.29 -2.96 -12.31
N SER A 291 5.49 -3.93 -11.91
CA SER A 291 4.03 -3.84 -11.93
C SER A 291 3.46 -4.15 -10.56
N HIS A 292 2.25 -3.81 -10.32
CA HIS A 292 1.44 -3.87 -9.11
C HIS A 292 2.20 -4.36 -7.86
N GLY A 293 2.55 -3.44 -6.99
CA GLY A 293 3.37 -3.74 -5.80
C GLY A 293 3.01 -2.88 -4.60
N GLU A 294 3.57 -3.22 -3.45
CA GLU A 294 3.33 -2.54 -2.17
C GLU A 294 4.66 -2.20 -1.49
N LEU A 295 4.75 -1.01 -0.87
CA LEU A 295 5.87 -0.68 0.02
C LEU A 295 5.79 -1.50 1.31
N ILE A 296 6.93 -2.01 1.76
CA ILE A 296 7.02 -2.66 3.07
C ILE A 296 6.77 -1.62 4.16
N ARG A 297 5.74 -1.85 4.96
CA ARG A 297 5.29 -0.95 6.01
C ARG A 297 6.02 -1.15 7.32
N ASN A 298 6.21 -0.06 8.06
CA ASN A 298 6.71 -0.08 9.43
C ASN A 298 5.63 -0.34 10.48
N SER A 299 4.36 -0.25 10.06
CA SER A 299 3.20 -0.59 10.87
C SER A 299 2.36 -1.64 10.15
N PHE A 300 1.54 -2.34 10.90
CA PHE A 300 0.55 -3.25 10.34
C PHE A 300 -0.88 -2.70 10.42
N ASP A 301 -1.03 -1.46 10.96
CA ASP A 301 -2.33 -0.85 11.22
C ASP A 301 -2.85 0.02 10.04
N GLU A 302 -4.02 0.61 10.23
CA GLU A 302 -4.75 1.43 9.26
C GLU A 302 -4.04 2.71 8.84
N THR A 303 -2.96 3.10 9.52
CA THR A 303 -2.18 4.28 9.15
C THR A 303 -1.21 4.00 8.00
N LEU A 304 -0.92 2.74 7.71
CA LEU A 304 -0.05 2.28 6.62
C LEU A 304 1.30 3.02 6.58
N MET A 305 1.96 3.13 7.74
CA MET A 305 3.18 3.92 7.87
C MET A 305 4.37 3.24 7.18
N VAL A 306 5.14 4.00 6.39
CA VAL A 306 6.42 3.60 5.79
C VAL A 306 7.55 4.48 6.29
N ASP A 307 8.76 3.91 6.42
CA ASP A 307 9.96 4.63 6.80
C ASP A 307 10.71 5.06 5.52
N PRO A 308 10.76 6.36 5.20
CA PRO A 308 11.41 6.84 3.98
C PRO A 308 12.92 6.55 3.94
N GLY A 309 13.56 6.28 5.09
CA GLY A 309 14.97 5.87 5.18
C GLY A 309 15.21 4.37 5.00
N LYS A 310 14.13 3.56 4.88
CA LYS A 310 14.21 2.08 4.82
C LYS A 310 13.21 1.51 3.82
N LEU A 311 13.06 2.17 2.67
CA LEU A 311 12.11 1.73 1.65
C LEU A 311 12.50 0.33 1.14
N GLN A 312 11.51 -0.54 1.05
CA GLN A 312 11.53 -1.78 0.28
C GLN A 312 10.19 -1.89 -0.45
N PHE A 313 10.20 -2.45 -1.65
CA PHE A 313 9.01 -2.51 -2.49
C PHE A 313 8.83 -3.92 -3.02
N ILE A 314 7.79 -4.61 -2.54
CA ILE A 314 7.39 -5.90 -3.10
C ILE A 314 6.57 -5.65 -4.36
N PHE A 315 6.85 -6.38 -5.44
CA PHE A 315 6.26 -6.12 -6.74
C PHE A 315 6.02 -7.40 -7.52
N GLN A 316 5.14 -7.36 -8.49
CA GLN A 316 5.02 -8.40 -9.51
C GLN A 316 5.85 -8.03 -10.74
N GLY A 317 6.49 -9.02 -11.34
CA GLY A 317 7.30 -8.86 -12.54
C GLY A 317 7.25 -10.08 -13.44
N MET A 318 7.64 -9.87 -14.70
CA MET A 318 7.85 -10.90 -15.72
C MET A 318 8.65 -10.30 -16.87
N LEU A 319 9.13 -11.14 -17.79
CA LEU A 319 9.76 -10.66 -19.02
C LEU A 319 8.72 -10.37 -20.11
N GLU A 320 8.84 -9.23 -20.78
CA GLU A 320 7.97 -8.85 -21.90
C GLU A 320 7.92 -9.92 -23.00
N LYS A 321 9.07 -10.55 -23.29
CA LYS A 321 9.14 -11.65 -24.28
C LYS A 321 8.23 -12.83 -23.94
N ASP A 322 7.90 -13.04 -22.66
CA ASP A 322 7.07 -14.14 -22.20
C ASP A 322 5.57 -13.86 -22.40
N LYS A 323 5.20 -12.63 -22.81
CA LYS A 323 3.84 -12.24 -23.18
C LYS A 323 3.43 -12.72 -24.58
N SER A 324 4.38 -13.14 -25.41
CA SER A 324 4.14 -13.42 -26.83
C SER A 324 3.04 -14.47 -27.04
N GLY A 325 1.96 -14.10 -27.74
CA GLY A 325 0.84 -14.96 -28.11
C GLY A 325 -0.15 -15.30 -26.99
N ALA A 326 0.11 -14.83 -25.75
CA ALA A 326 -0.79 -15.06 -24.61
C ALA A 326 -1.68 -13.83 -24.37
N GLY A 327 -2.94 -14.06 -23.99
CA GLY A 327 -3.78 -12.99 -23.43
C GLY A 327 -3.35 -12.62 -22.03
N TYR A 328 -3.64 -11.38 -21.58
CA TYR A 328 -3.27 -10.85 -20.25
C TYR A 328 -3.55 -11.82 -19.10
N GLY A 329 -4.67 -12.53 -19.13
CA GLY A 329 -5.02 -13.51 -18.10
C GLY A 329 -4.11 -14.74 -18.00
N GLN A 330 -3.17 -14.92 -18.95
CA GLN A 330 -2.23 -16.06 -19.01
C GLN A 330 -0.79 -15.66 -18.71
N TYR A 331 -0.52 -14.39 -18.44
CA TYR A 331 0.83 -13.90 -18.11
C TYR A 331 1.31 -14.52 -16.80
N GLN A 332 2.57 -14.99 -16.80
CA GLN A 332 3.18 -15.73 -15.69
C GLN A 332 3.90 -14.79 -14.72
N TRP A 333 3.15 -13.97 -14.03
CA TRP A 333 3.67 -13.07 -13.03
C TRP A 333 4.29 -13.80 -11.84
N ARG A 334 5.36 -13.24 -11.31
CA ARG A 334 6.05 -13.67 -10.08
C ARG A 334 6.24 -12.48 -9.17
N ILE A 335 6.42 -12.73 -7.88
CA ILE A 335 6.64 -11.69 -6.89
C ILE A 335 8.13 -11.63 -6.53
N GLY A 336 8.68 -10.43 -6.50
CA GLY A 336 10.04 -10.12 -6.05
C GLY A 336 10.07 -8.90 -5.15
N MET A 337 11.26 -8.54 -4.69
CA MET A 337 11.50 -7.39 -3.81
C MET A 337 12.51 -6.44 -4.45
N LEU A 338 12.21 -5.14 -4.44
CA LEU A 338 13.15 -4.08 -4.71
C LEU A 338 13.74 -3.55 -3.40
N THR A 339 15.06 -3.44 -3.37
CA THR A 339 15.81 -2.79 -2.28
C THR A 339 16.61 -1.62 -2.86
N PRO A 340 16.54 -0.42 -2.28
CA PRO A 340 17.30 0.72 -2.76
C PRO A 340 18.78 0.53 -2.47
N ILE A 341 19.62 0.90 -3.43
CA ILE A 341 21.08 0.86 -3.29
C ILE A 341 21.73 2.23 -3.47
N GLN A 342 20.96 3.22 -3.93
CA GLN A 342 21.39 4.60 -4.05
C GLN A 342 20.20 5.54 -3.90
N PHE A 343 20.37 6.58 -3.08
CA PHE A 343 19.44 7.69 -2.87
C PHE A 343 19.89 8.99 -3.53
#